data_24483d662367157963a9d8830b8191c2
#
_entry.id   24483d662367157963a9d8830b8191c2
#
_cell.length_a   1.000
_cell.length_b   1.000
_cell.length_c   1.000
_cell.angle_alpha   90.00
_cell.angle_beta   90.00
_cell.angle_gamma   90.00
#
_symmetry.space_group_name_H-M   'P 1'
#
loop_
_entity.id
_entity.type
_entity.pdbx_description
1 polymer ?
#
loop_
_entity_poly.entity_id
_entity_poly.type
_entity_poly.pdbx_seq_one_letter_code
_entity_poly.pdbx_strand_id
1 'polypeptide(L)'
;MGTLDRFQGHGQINLVRAGLPYISDRGSFTLVSGIVGAETINAMTIGATVNRMVEGFVQAAATELPRGVRINCLSPAVLAESAADLPSFPGFTPVPAHDVALAYLRAASNPCNGRILTLHPTH
;
A
#
# COMPACT_ATOMS: atom_id res chain seq x y z
N MET A 1 1.32 -4.22 -20.07
CA MET A 1 0.70 -4.05 -18.74
C MET A 1 -0.63 -4.76 -18.69
N GLY A 2 -0.82 -5.57 -17.69
CA GLY A 2 -2.06 -6.31 -17.52
C GLY A 2 -3.13 -5.55 -16.75
N THR A 3 -4.33 -6.13 -16.71
CA THR A 3 -5.47 -5.59 -15.96
C THR A 3 -5.14 -5.43 -14.47
N LEU A 4 -4.33 -6.34 -13.92
CA LEU A 4 -3.95 -6.32 -12.51
C LEU A 4 -3.17 -5.05 -12.13
N ASP A 5 -2.23 -4.62 -12.97
CA ASP A 5 -1.44 -3.41 -12.72
C ASP A 5 -2.33 -2.17 -12.75
N ARG A 6 -3.26 -2.12 -13.69
CA ARG A 6 -4.22 -1.04 -13.81
C ARG A 6 -5.09 -0.98 -12.55
N PHE A 7 -5.53 -2.14 -12.04
CA PHE A 7 -6.34 -2.20 -10.83
C PHE A 7 -5.55 -1.75 -9.60
N GLN A 8 -4.32 -2.21 -9.44
CA GLN A 8 -3.52 -1.88 -8.24
C GLN A 8 -3.04 -0.42 -8.22
N GLY A 9 -2.70 0.14 -9.38
CA GLY A 9 -2.23 1.51 -9.46
C GLY A 9 -3.38 2.49 -9.63
N HIS A 10 -3.93 2.55 -10.82
CA HIS A 10 -4.98 3.51 -11.16
C HIS A 10 -6.27 3.25 -10.42
N GLY A 11 -6.61 1.99 -10.13
CA GLY A 11 -7.83 1.63 -9.42
C GLY A 11 -7.87 2.21 -8.01
N GLN A 12 -6.79 2.11 -7.26
CA GLN A 12 -6.72 2.65 -5.91
C GLN A 12 -6.81 4.17 -5.91
N ILE A 13 -6.08 4.83 -6.82
CA ILE A 13 -6.11 6.28 -6.94
C ILE A 13 -7.52 6.76 -7.31
N ASN A 14 -8.16 6.08 -8.25
CA ASN A 14 -9.53 6.41 -8.66
C ASN A 14 -10.54 6.21 -7.54
N LEU A 15 -10.35 5.19 -6.69
CA LEU A 15 -11.21 4.98 -5.53
C LEU A 15 -11.13 6.15 -4.55
N VAL A 16 -9.94 6.68 -4.31
CA VAL A 16 -9.78 7.86 -3.45
C VAL A 16 -10.50 9.05 -4.07
N ARG A 17 -10.30 9.30 -5.35
CA ARG A 17 -10.95 10.42 -6.04
C ARG A 17 -12.46 10.32 -6.02
N ALA A 18 -12.99 9.13 -6.28
CA ALA A 18 -14.44 8.89 -6.30
C ALA A 18 -15.04 8.89 -4.88
N GLY A 19 -14.30 8.40 -3.90
CA GLY A 19 -14.79 8.29 -2.52
C GLY A 19 -14.68 9.56 -1.70
N LEU A 20 -13.80 10.48 -2.09
CA LEU A 20 -13.55 11.68 -1.31
C LEU A 20 -14.80 12.52 -1.02
N PRO A 21 -15.74 12.73 -1.98
CA PRO A 21 -16.95 13.48 -1.69
C PRO A 21 -17.88 12.80 -0.67
N TYR A 22 -17.75 11.50 -0.48
CA TYR A 22 -18.65 10.70 0.35
C TYR A 22 -18.04 10.29 1.68
N ILE A 23 -16.73 10.40 1.85
CA ILE A 23 -16.08 10.00 3.09
C ILE A 23 -16.42 10.99 4.20
N SER A 24 -16.58 10.49 5.43
CA SER A 24 -16.83 11.32 6.59
C SER A 24 -15.66 12.25 6.88
N ASP A 25 -15.94 13.39 7.49
CA ASP A 25 -14.88 14.26 8.00
C ASP A 25 -13.98 13.46 8.93
N ARG A 26 -12.68 13.67 8.83
CA ARG A 26 -11.66 12.92 9.58
C ARG A 26 -11.63 11.43 9.30
N GLY A 27 -12.26 10.97 8.22
CA GLY A 27 -12.13 9.60 7.75
C GLY A 27 -10.74 9.33 7.23
N SER A 28 -10.52 8.11 6.76
CA SER A 28 -9.21 7.74 6.22
C SER A 28 -9.31 6.80 5.04
N PHE A 29 -8.30 6.90 4.18
CA PHE A 29 -8.04 5.92 3.13
C PHE A 29 -6.76 5.18 3.46
N THR A 30 -6.74 3.88 3.23
CA THR A 30 -5.53 3.07 3.36
C THR A 30 -5.31 2.32 2.05
N LEU A 31 -4.24 2.66 1.37
CA LEU A 31 -3.86 2.04 0.11
C LEU A 31 -2.77 0.98 0.36
N VAL A 32 -2.50 0.18 -0.66
CA VAL A 32 -1.50 -0.89 -0.56
C VAL A 32 -0.49 -0.77 -1.68
N SER A 33 0.79 -0.76 -1.33
CA SER A 33 1.90 -0.91 -2.26
C SER A 33 2.55 -2.28 -2.01
N GLY A 34 3.84 -2.34 -1.82
CA GLY A 34 4.55 -3.56 -1.51
C GLY A 34 6.05 -3.32 -1.45
N ILE A 35 6.79 -4.33 -1.01
CA ILE A 35 8.25 -4.25 -0.85
C ILE A 35 8.96 -4.06 -2.20
N VAL A 36 8.37 -4.53 -3.30
CA VAL A 36 8.90 -4.29 -4.64
C VAL A 36 8.84 -2.79 -4.92
N GLY A 37 9.98 -2.18 -5.15
CA GLY A 37 10.13 -0.73 -5.27
C GLY A 37 10.96 -0.15 -4.15
N ALA A 38 10.83 -0.66 -2.92
CA ALA A 38 11.76 -0.36 -1.83
C ALA A 38 13.01 -1.24 -1.92
N GLU A 39 12.83 -2.48 -2.40
CA GLU A 39 13.91 -3.42 -2.65
C GLU A 39 13.94 -3.79 -4.12
N THR A 40 15.12 -4.08 -4.65
CA THR A 40 15.27 -4.53 -6.04
C THR A 40 15.00 -6.03 -6.12
N ILE A 41 13.94 -6.40 -6.83
CA ILE A 41 13.55 -7.78 -7.02
C ILE A 41 13.55 -8.07 -8.51
N ASN A 42 14.18 -9.18 -8.90
CA ASN A 42 14.37 -9.54 -10.30
C ASN A 42 13.03 -9.68 -11.04
N ALA A 43 12.96 -9.16 -12.26
CA ALA A 43 11.81 -9.26 -13.16
C ALA A 43 10.53 -8.61 -12.61
N MET A 44 10.66 -7.62 -11.73
CA MET A 44 9.52 -6.94 -11.09
C MET A 44 9.44 -5.44 -11.41
N THR A 45 9.89 -5.04 -12.61
CA THR A 45 9.93 -3.63 -13.00
C THR A 45 8.55 -2.95 -12.93
N ILE A 46 7.52 -3.60 -13.49
CA ILE A 46 6.17 -3.03 -13.50
C ILE A 46 5.61 -2.95 -12.08
N GLY A 47 5.78 -4.00 -11.29
CA GLY A 47 5.34 -3.99 -9.90
C GLY A 47 6.02 -2.90 -9.08
N ALA A 48 7.32 -2.71 -9.26
CA ALA A 48 8.06 -1.65 -8.60
C ALA A 48 7.54 -0.27 -8.98
N THR A 49 7.25 -0.06 -10.26
CA THR A 49 6.71 1.21 -10.76
C THR A 49 5.34 1.50 -10.15
N VAL A 50 4.44 0.51 -10.14
CA VAL A 50 3.09 0.65 -9.58
C VAL A 50 3.16 0.94 -8.09
N ASN A 51 3.98 0.21 -7.35
CA ASN A 51 4.10 0.39 -5.91
C ASN A 51 4.62 1.79 -5.55
N ARG A 52 5.62 2.28 -6.27
CA ARG A 52 6.14 3.63 -6.05
C ARG A 52 5.16 4.71 -6.45
N MET A 53 4.35 4.48 -7.49
CA MET A 53 3.30 5.40 -7.90
C MET A 53 2.26 5.55 -6.79
N VAL A 54 1.80 4.46 -6.19
CA VAL A 54 0.83 4.48 -5.09
C VAL A 54 1.41 5.22 -3.88
N GLU A 55 2.65 4.91 -3.52
CA GLU A 55 3.32 5.56 -2.37
C GLU A 55 3.50 7.05 -2.60
N GLY A 56 3.94 7.45 -3.79
CA GLY A 56 4.08 8.86 -4.14
C GLY A 56 2.76 9.61 -4.10
N PHE A 57 1.70 8.99 -4.61
CA PHE A 57 0.36 9.57 -4.53
C PHE A 57 -0.07 9.78 -3.08
N VAL A 58 0.12 8.78 -2.22
CA VAL A 58 -0.25 8.88 -0.80
C VAL A 58 0.48 10.02 -0.11
N GLN A 59 1.78 10.12 -0.32
CA GLN A 59 2.59 11.14 0.32
C GLN A 59 2.18 12.56 -0.11
N ALA A 60 1.89 12.75 -1.39
CA ALA A 60 1.46 14.05 -1.91
C ALA A 60 0.03 14.36 -1.51
N ALA A 61 -0.89 13.42 -1.69
CA ALA A 61 -2.31 13.62 -1.39
C ALA A 61 -2.54 13.93 0.09
N ALA A 62 -1.74 13.38 0.99
CA ALA A 62 -1.86 13.62 2.42
C ALA A 62 -1.78 15.11 2.78
N THR A 63 -1.09 15.90 1.97
CA THR A 63 -0.96 17.34 2.20
C THR A 63 -2.13 18.15 1.67
N GLU A 64 -3.00 17.55 0.87
CA GLU A 64 -4.04 18.26 0.13
C GLU A 64 -5.48 17.82 0.47
N LEU A 65 -5.66 16.67 1.13
CA LEU A 65 -7.00 16.19 1.43
C LEU A 65 -7.73 17.09 2.43
N PRO A 66 -9.00 17.43 2.14
CA PRO A 66 -9.77 18.36 2.99
C PRO A 66 -10.39 17.65 4.19
N ARG A 67 -10.95 18.46 5.09
CA ARG A 67 -11.83 17.99 6.18
C ARG A 67 -11.15 17.03 7.16
N GLY A 68 -9.82 17.11 7.30
CA GLY A 68 -9.08 16.23 8.18
C GLY A 68 -9.03 14.76 7.71
N VAL A 69 -9.35 14.50 6.45
CA VAL A 69 -9.26 13.16 5.86
C VAL A 69 -7.79 12.77 5.75
N ARG A 70 -7.46 11.57 6.23
CA ARG A 70 -6.12 11.03 6.24
C ARG A 70 -5.95 9.98 5.15
N ILE A 71 -4.73 9.82 4.69
CA ILE A 71 -4.39 8.79 3.72
C ILE A 71 -3.03 8.19 4.06
N ASN A 72 -2.98 6.86 4.10
CA ASN A 72 -1.76 6.12 4.40
C ASN A 72 -1.64 4.94 3.44
N CYS A 73 -0.48 4.31 3.44
CA CYS A 73 -0.19 3.17 2.58
C CYS A 73 0.44 2.06 3.41
N LEU A 74 0.04 0.82 3.15
CA LEU A 74 0.72 -0.36 3.67
C LEU A 74 1.65 -0.90 2.60
N SER A 75 2.87 -1.23 2.99
CA SER A 75 3.87 -1.81 2.10
C SER A 75 4.31 -3.17 2.64
N PRO A 76 3.51 -4.23 2.42
CA PRO A 76 3.86 -5.56 2.91
C PRO A 76 4.87 -6.25 1.99
N ALA A 77 5.60 -7.20 2.57
CA ALA A 77 6.35 -8.18 1.82
C ALA A 77 5.38 -9.26 1.28
N VAL A 78 5.91 -10.34 0.76
CA VAL A 78 5.08 -11.46 0.31
C VAL A 78 4.30 -12.05 1.49
N LEU A 79 3.02 -12.33 1.29
CA LEU A 79 2.19 -12.91 2.33
C LEU A 79 2.57 -14.37 2.56
N ALA A 80 2.61 -14.80 3.84
CA ALA A 80 2.89 -16.17 4.19
C ALA A 80 1.87 -17.15 3.58
N GLU A 81 0.63 -16.70 3.41
CA GLU A 81 -0.45 -17.47 2.84
C GLU A 81 -0.40 -17.57 1.31
N SER A 82 0.46 -16.78 0.67
CA SER A 82 0.62 -16.78 -0.79
C SER A 82 1.80 -17.65 -1.21
N ALA A 83 1.73 -18.95 -0.93
CA ALA A 83 2.84 -19.88 -1.15
C ALA A 83 3.35 -19.91 -2.60
N ALA A 84 2.45 -19.68 -3.57
CA ALA A 84 2.83 -19.67 -4.98
C ALA A 84 3.76 -18.51 -5.34
N ASP A 85 3.73 -17.43 -4.58
CA ASP A 85 4.53 -16.22 -4.82
C ASP A 85 5.91 -16.29 -4.15
N LEU A 86 6.10 -17.16 -3.16
CA LEU A 86 7.33 -17.21 -2.38
C LEU A 86 8.60 -17.41 -3.21
N PRO A 87 8.60 -18.25 -4.28
CA PRO A 87 9.82 -18.41 -5.08
C PRO A 87 10.31 -17.13 -5.76
N SER A 88 9.44 -16.16 -5.97
CA SER A 88 9.79 -14.88 -6.58
C SER A 88 10.47 -13.91 -5.59
N PHE A 89 10.52 -14.28 -4.31
CA PHE A 89 11.06 -13.45 -3.24
C PHE A 89 12.14 -14.21 -2.45
N PRO A 90 13.22 -14.64 -3.12
CA PRO A 90 14.26 -15.40 -2.43
C PRO A 90 14.92 -14.57 -1.33
N GLY A 91 15.04 -15.17 -0.14
CA GLY A 91 15.67 -14.51 1.01
C GLY A 91 14.77 -13.56 1.80
N PHE A 92 13.52 -13.38 1.38
CA PHE A 92 12.57 -12.55 2.13
C PHE A 92 11.73 -13.40 3.08
N THR A 93 11.54 -12.88 4.28
CA THR A 93 10.67 -13.51 5.28
C THR A 93 9.22 -13.15 4.96
N PRO A 94 8.33 -14.15 4.80
CA PRO A 94 6.93 -13.88 4.55
C PRO A 94 6.25 -13.19 5.73
N VAL A 95 5.19 -12.42 5.44
CA VAL A 95 4.41 -11.70 6.45
C VAL A 95 3.05 -12.39 6.60
N PRO A 96 2.63 -12.75 7.82
CA PRO A 96 1.28 -13.30 8.02
C PRO A 96 0.20 -12.27 7.67
N ALA A 97 -0.89 -12.72 7.06
CA ALA A 97 -2.02 -11.85 6.73
C ALA A 97 -2.60 -11.18 7.99
N HIS A 98 -2.53 -11.83 9.13
CA HIS A 98 -2.95 -11.27 10.41
C HIS A 98 -2.20 -9.97 10.75
N ASP A 99 -0.90 -9.92 10.50
CA ASP A 99 -0.09 -8.74 10.77
C ASP A 99 -0.49 -7.58 9.84
N VAL A 100 -0.83 -7.90 8.59
CA VAL A 100 -1.32 -6.90 7.64
C VAL A 100 -2.66 -6.34 8.11
N ALA A 101 -3.56 -7.19 8.59
CA ALA A 101 -4.86 -6.77 9.14
C ALA A 101 -4.70 -5.84 10.34
N LEU A 102 -3.77 -6.13 11.25
CA LEU A 102 -3.48 -5.25 12.38
C LEU A 102 -2.95 -3.90 11.93
N ALA A 103 -2.13 -3.87 10.89
CA ALA A 103 -1.61 -2.62 10.34
C ALA A 103 -2.72 -1.76 9.71
N TYR A 104 -3.69 -2.38 9.03
CA TYR A 104 -4.88 -1.67 8.54
C TYR A 104 -5.64 -1.02 9.69
N LEU A 105 -5.90 -1.77 10.75
CA LEU A 105 -6.61 -1.26 11.91
C LEU A 105 -5.84 -0.08 12.52
N ARG A 106 -4.52 -0.19 12.63
CA ARG A 106 -3.69 0.87 13.17
C ARG A 106 -3.74 2.13 12.31
N ALA A 107 -3.67 1.98 10.98
CA ALA A 107 -3.73 3.11 10.06
C ALA A 107 -5.08 3.82 10.09
N ALA A 108 -6.17 3.05 10.22
CA ALA A 108 -7.52 3.61 10.27
C ALA A 108 -7.82 4.29 11.61
N SER A 109 -7.25 3.81 12.71
CA SER A 109 -7.63 4.20 14.07
C SER A 109 -6.73 5.25 14.70
N ASN A 110 -5.55 5.50 14.16
CA ASN A 110 -4.58 6.44 14.73
C ASN A 110 -4.43 7.68 13.84
N PRO A 111 -3.96 8.81 14.39
CA PRO A 111 -3.90 10.07 13.65
C PRO A 111 -2.72 10.18 12.68
N CYS A 112 -2.20 9.08 12.18
CA CYS A 112 -1.13 9.11 11.17
C CYS A 112 -1.68 9.52 9.80
N ASN A 113 -0.86 10.22 9.03
CA ASN A 113 -1.22 10.73 7.71
C ASN A 113 0.01 10.80 6.81
N GLY A 114 -0.12 10.35 5.58
CA GLY A 114 0.97 10.38 4.61
C GLY A 114 2.06 9.34 4.88
N ARG A 115 1.77 8.30 5.69
CA ARG A 115 2.75 7.30 6.10
C ARG A 115 2.76 6.11 5.16
N ILE A 116 3.95 5.57 4.95
CA ILE A 116 4.15 4.27 4.31
C ILE A 116 4.53 3.29 5.42
N LEU A 117 3.61 2.42 5.78
CA LEU A 117 3.82 1.44 6.85
C LEU A 117 4.40 0.17 6.24
N THR A 118 5.68 -0.06 6.48
CA THR A 118 6.36 -1.25 5.97
C THR A 118 6.12 -2.44 6.88
N LEU A 119 5.75 -3.57 6.28
CA LEU A 119 5.39 -4.79 7.01
C LEU A 119 6.26 -5.95 6.52
N HIS A 120 7.53 -5.83 6.77
CA HIS A 120 8.50 -6.87 6.51
C HIS A 120 9.65 -6.73 7.50
N PRO A 121 10.28 -7.85 7.88
CA PRO A 121 11.40 -7.80 8.81
C PRO A 121 12.53 -6.95 8.21
N THR A 122 13.08 -6.09 9.03
CA THR A 122 14.30 -5.36 8.68
C THR A 122 15.48 -6.14 9.26
N HIS A 123 16.44 -6.40 8.41
CA HIS A 123 17.66 -7.13 8.79
C HIS A 123 18.85 -6.20 8.86
#